data_abdf39219c2136f16608fc738da538ac
#
_entry.id   abdf39219c2136f16608fc738da538ac
#
_cell.length_a   1.000
_cell.length_b   1.000
_cell.length_c   1.000
_cell.angle_alpha   90.00
_cell.angle_beta   90.00
_cell.angle_gamma   90.00
#
_symmetry.space_group_name_H-M   'P 1'
#
loop_
_entity.id
_entity.type
_entity.pdbx_description
1 polymer ?
#
loop_
_entity_poly.entity_id
_entity_poly.type
_entity_poly.pdbx_seq_one_letter_code
_entity_poly.pdbx_strand_id
1 'polypeptide(L)'
;MKTILKTVLSLVLLTGTLFAINVNQFINDNDCNQIIDKEFLTICYDYKLKAPKAVGYTLYGDLVNELNIKKRPSFKVERSVERKYRASSTDYSGSGYDKGHLANDAEFDWSQESLNATYTLANAIPQARKVNRYTWTKAERYARFVAVQRGQVNVINVVKYSNNPERIGSHGIAVPTGVYKVLYSDDQNYTKCLYYENDNNITTSDDRLRNHEVDCSEVSFTLKRRTCGSFDTWEEAQQWFEDKNTGWKRMDGNHDGIACQSLR
;
A
#
# COMPACT_ATOMS: atom_id res chain seq x y z
N MET A 1 -13.82 -17.71 -60.74
CA MET A 1 -14.39 -17.14 -59.51
C MET A 1 -13.53 -17.57 -58.32
N LYS A 2 -12.69 -16.70 -57.78
CA LYS A 2 -11.86 -16.97 -56.60
C LYS A 2 -12.52 -16.28 -55.38
N THR A 3 -13.03 -17.08 -54.49
CA THR A 3 -13.65 -16.62 -53.23
C THR A 3 -12.57 -16.28 -52.23
N ILE A 4 -12.42 -15.00 -51.90
CA ILE A 4 -11.48 -14.52 -50.88
C ILE A 4 -12.19 -14.64 -49.50
N LEU A 5 -11.70 -15.57 -48.67
CA LEU A 5 -12.13 -15.72 -47.31
C LEU A 5 -11.47 -14.63 -46.44
N LYS A 6 -12.23 -13.63 -46.02
CA LYS A 6 -11.76 -12.60 -45.06
C LYS A 6 -11.83 -13.17 -43.67
N THR A 7 -10.66 -13.51 -43.14
CA THR A 7 -10.50 -13.84 -41.70
C THR A 7 -10.57 -12.54 -40.88
N VAL A 8 -11.64 -12.36 -40.16
CA VAL A 8 -11.75 -11.27 -39.16
C VAL A 8 -10.99 -11.71 -37.93
N LEU A 9 -9.84 -11.10 -37.69
CA LEU A 9 -9.07 -11.27 -36.48
C LEU A 9 -9.73 -10.41 -35.36
N SER A 10 -10.53 -11.03 -34.49
CA SER A 10 -11.09 -10.36 -33.35
C SER A 10 -9.98 -10.13 -32.31
N LEU A 11 -9.54 -8.88 -32.19
CA LEU A 11 -8.65 -8.42 -31.14
C LEU A 11 -9.46 -8.39 -29.83
N VAL A 12 -9.30 -9.43 -29.00
CA VAL A 12 -9.84 -9.43 -27.63
C VAL A 12 -8.93 -8.52 -26.81
N LEU A 13 -9.34 -7.28 -26.61
CA LEU A 13 -8.78 -6.40 -25.59
C LEU A 13 -9.11 -7.02 -24.23
N LEU A 14 -8.16 -7.76 -23.65
CA LEU A 14 -8.20 -8.07 -22.22
C LEU A 14 -7.98 -6.74 -21.46
N THR A 15 -9.07 -6.08 -21.13
CA THR A 15 -9.05 -5.06 -20.08
C THR A 15 -8.86 -5.80 -18.75
N GLY A 16 -7.58 -6.03 -18.37
CA GLY A 16 -7.25 -6.47 -17.02
C GLY A 16 -7.72 -5.39 -16.06
N THR A 17 -8.79 -5.64 -15.32
CA THR A 17 -9.15 -4.83 -14.16
C THR A 17 -8.01 -4.97 -13.16
N LEU A 18 -7.19 -3.94 -13.04
CA LEU A 18 -6.20 -3.79 -12.00
C LEU A 18 -6.98 -3.70 -10.67
N PHE A 19 -7.02 -4.79 -9.91
CA PHE A 19 -7.64 -4.78 -8.59
C PHE A 19 -6.66 -4.10 -7.63
N ALA A 20 -7.00 -2.90 -7.18
CA ALA A 20 -6.34 -2.31 -6.02
C ALA A 20 -6.50 -3.28 -4.84
N ILE A 21 -5.41 -3.49 -4.08
CA ILE A 21 -5.52 -4.22 -2.82
C ILE A 21 -6.52 -3.46 -1.97
N ASN A 22 -7.58 -4.14 -1.60
CA ASN A 22 -8.47 -3.64 -0.59
C ASN A 22 -7.71 -3.73 0.76
N VAL A 23 -7.25 -2.59 1.27
CA VAL A 23 -6.58 -2.48 2.59
C VAL A 23 -7.50 -3.04 3.69
N ASN A 24 -8.82 -3.05 3.48
CA ASN A 24 -9.80 -3.71 4.36
C ASN A 24 -9.52 -5.21 4.56
N GLN A 25 -8.75 -5.84 3.67
CA GLN A 25 -8.29 -7.21 3.87
C GLN A 25 -7.27 -7.34 5.02
N PHE A 26 -6.58 -6.24 5.35
CA PHE A 26 -5.48 -6.24 6.30
C PHE A 26 -5.69 -5.27 7.46
N ILE A 27 -6.56 -4.29 7.27
CA ILE A 27 -6.85 -3.24 8.23
C ILE A 27 -8.29 -3.46 8.67
N ASN A 28 -8.47 -3.71 9.96
CA ASN A 28 -9.80 -3.75 10.55
C ASN A 28 -10.44 -2.37 10.39
N ASP A 29 -11.70 -2.29 9.94
CA ASP A 29 -12.43 -1.02 9.78
C ASP A 29 -12.45 -0.18 11.06
N ASN A 30 -12.31 -0.85 12.23
CA ASN A 30 -12.17 -0.18 13.53
C ASN A 30 -10.85 0.58 13.70
N ASP A 31 -9.84 0.35 12.85
CA ASP A 31 -8.53 0.99 12.96
C ASP A 31 -8.41 2.28 12.16
N CYS A 32 -9.34 2.53 11.24
CA CYS A 32 -9.36 3.68 10.35
C CYS A 32 -10.59 4.55 10.59
N ASN A 33 -10.41 5.86 10.65
CA ASN A 33 -11.57 6.76 10.62
C ASN A 33 -12.12 6.92 9.21
N GLN A 34 -11.28 6.73 8.20
CA GLN A 34 -11.66 6.77 6.80
C GLN A 34 -10.75 5.89 5.96
N ILE A 35 -11.34 5.07 5.10
CA ILE A 35 -10.65 4.40 4.01
C ILE A 35 -10.73 5.29 2.79
N ILE A 36 -9.58 5.58 2.18
CA ILE A 36 -9.46 6.40 0.97
C ILE A 36 -8.93 5.50 -0.14
N ASP A 37 -9.79 5.19 -1.09
CA ASP A 37 -9.43 4.46 -2.30
C ASP A 37 -8.95 5.46 -3.38
N LYS A 38 -7.77 5.19 -3.93
CA LYS A 38 -7.15 5.96 -5.02
C LYS A 38 -6.93 5.12 -6.27
N GLU A 39 -7.71 4.04 -6.44
CA GLU A 39 -7.61 3.08 -7.55
C GLU A 39 -6.32 2.23 -7.49
N PHE A 40 -5.15 2.84 -7.36
CA PHE A 40 -3.85 2.16 -7.35
C PHE A 40 -3.34 1.88 -5.95
N LEU A 41 -3.86 2.56 -4.95
CA LEU A 41 -3.49 2.41 -3.55
C LEU A 41 -4.68 2.73 -2.64
N THR A 42 -4.72 2.08 -1.49
CA THR A 42 -5.74 2.29 -0.47
C THR A 42 -5.10 2.79 0.81
N ILE A 43 -5.68 3.82 1.41
CA ILE A 43 -5.13 4.53 2.56
C ILE A 43 -6.07 4.38 3.75
N CYS A 44 -5.55 3.89 4.87
CA CYS A 44 -6.18 3.96 6.18
C CYS A 44 -5.83 5.28 6.83
N TYR A 45 -6.77 6.21 6.89
CA TYR A 45 -6.55 7.56 7.41
C TYR A 45 -7.13 7.72 8.82
N ASP A 46 -6.38 8.39 9.69
CA ASP A 46 -6.78 8.70 11.06
C ASP A 46 -6.98 10.21 11.24
N TYR A 47 -8.17 10.58 11.72
CA TYR A 47 -8.56 11.98 11.90
C TYR A 47 -7.85 12.65 13.07
N LYS A 48 -7.55 11.91 14.13
CA LYS A 48 -6.84 12.44 15.31
C LYS A 48 -5.37 12.66 14.98
N LEU A 49 -4.76 11.76 14.22
CA LEU A 49 -3.38 11.89 13.77
C LEU A 49 -3.26 12.89 12.61
N LYS A 50 -4.33 13.10 11.84
CA LYS A 50 -4.34 13.84 10.57
C LYS A 50 -3.31 13.31 9.58
N ALA A 51 -3.17 12.00 9.57
CA ALA A 51 -2.15 11.26 8.85
C ALA A 51 -2.60 9.82 8.58
N PRO A 52 -1.99 9.12 7.63
CA PRO A 52 -2.26 7.71 7.40
C PRO A 52 -1.72 6.84 8.54
N LYS A 53 -2.46 5.80 8.90
CA LYS A 53 -2.00 4.68 9.73
C LYS A 53 -1.41 3.55 8.89
N ALA A 54 -1.93 3.39 7.69
CA ALA A 54 -1.37 2.43 6.72
C ALA A 54 -1.72 2.82 5.29
N VAL A 55 -0.92 2.31 4.35
CA VAL A 55 -1.17 2.40 2.91
C VAL A 55 -0.83 1.05 2.29
N GLY A 56 -1.77 0.47 1.55
CA GLY A 56 -1.64 -0.80 0.86
C GLY A 56 -1.78 -0.68 -0.66
N TYR A 57 -1.02 -1.49 -1.41
CA TYR A 57 -1.02 -1.51 -2.87
C TYR A 57 -0.37 -2.78 -3.41
N THR A 58 -0.60 -3.08 -4.70
CA THR A 58 0.13 -4.13 -5.43
C THR A 58 1.10 -3.49 -6.41
N LEU A 59 2.33 -4.01 -6.46
CA LEU A 59 3.30 -3.70 -7.49
C LEU A 59 3.32 -4.82 -8.53
N TYR A 60 3.19 -4.46 -9.79
CA TYR A 60 3.29 -5.37 -10.93
C TYR A 60 4.66 -5.21 -11.58
N GLY A 61 5.37 -6.33 -11.74
CA GLY A 61 6.76 -6.36 -12.17
C GLY A 61 7.00 -5.82 -13.58
N ASP A 62 6.01 -5.95 -14.46
CA ASP A 62 6.01 -5.39 -15.81
C ASP A 62 5.80 -3.87 -15.83
N LEU A 63 5.04 -3.32 -14.87
CA LEU A 63 4.71 -1.91 -14.81
C LEU A 63 5.78 -1.06 -14.11
N VAL A 64 6.38 -1.55 -13.02
CA VAL A 64 7.26 -0.74 -12.15
C VAL A 64 8.51 -0.17 -12.83
N ASN A 65 8.87 -0.62 -14.04
CA ASN A 65 9.99 -0.12 -14.82
C ASN A 65 9.61 0.19 -16.28
N GLU A 66 8.32 0.15 -16.62
CA GLU A 66 7.85 0.37 -17.99
C GLU A 66 8.14 1.78 -18.49
N LEU A 67 7.84 2.76 -17.64
CA LEU A 67 8.10 4.18 -17.86
C LEU A 67 8.84 4.79 -16.68
N ASN A 68 9.32 6.00 -16.86
CA ASN A 68 9.89 6.81 -15.80
C ASN A 68 9.53 8.27 -16.04
N ILE A 69 8.32 8.64 -15.66
CA ILE A 69 7.82 10.00 -15.81
C ILE A 69 8.66 10.95 -14.94
N LYS A 70 9.47 11.80 -15.55
CA LYS A 70 10.43 12.68 -14.85
C LYS A 70 9.75 13.85 -14.14
N LYS A 71 8.66 14.38 -14.69
CA LYS A 71 7.97 15.53 -14.12
C LYS A 71 7.07 15.07 -12.98
N ARG A 72 7.53 15.29 -11.76
CA ARG A 72 6.78 14.93 -10.55
C ARG A 72 5.73 15.99 -10.23
N PRO A 73 4.49 15.58 -9.85
CA PRO A 73 3.46 16.52 -9.40
C PRO A 73 3.81 17.13 -8.03
N SER A 74 3.06 18.16 -7.64
CA SER A 74 3.07 18.63 -6.26
C SER A 74 2.04 17.90 -5.42
N PHE A 75 2.33 17.69 -4.14
CA PHE A 75 1.35 17.15 -3.20
C PHE A 75 0.08 17.99 -3.12
N LYS A 76 -1.05 17.31 -3.19
CA LYS A 76 -2.38 17.91 -3.09
C LYS A 76 -3.04 17.53 -1.76
N VAL A 77 -3.85 18.44 -1.26
CA VAL A 77 -4.72 18.17 -0.10
C VAL A 77 -5.74 17.10 -0.50
N GLU A 78 -5.95 16.09 0.36
CA GLU A 78 -6.99 15.08 0.15
C GLU A 78 -8.36 15.67 0.46
N ARG A 79 -9.15 15.89 -0.58
CA ARG A 79 -10.43 16.57 -0.45
C ARG A 79 -11.57 15.68 0.05
N SER A 80 -11.43 14.37 -0.05
CA SER A 80 -12.38 13.40 0.51
C SER A 80 -12.39 13.41 2.04
N VAL A 81 -11.27 13.80 2.67
CA VAL A 81 -11.18 14.01 4.11
C VAL A 81 -11.87 15.34 4.49
N GLU A 82 -12.64 15.36 5.57
CA GLU A 82 -13.28 16.58 6.08
C GLU A 82 -12.22 17.65 6.44
N ARG A 83 -12.50 18.93 6.11
CA ARG A 83 -11.52 20.03 6.19
C ARG A 83 -10.77 20.13 7.54
N LYS A 84 -11.45 19.91 8.65
CA LYS A 84 -10.85 20.00 10.01
C LYS A 84 -9.80 18.91 10.30
N TYR A 85 -9.81 17.82 9.52
CA TYR A 85 -8.89 16.69 9.68
C TYR A 85 -7.82 16.62 8.58
N ARG A 86 -7.80 17.57 7.64
CA ARG A 86 -6.84 17.57 6.53
C ARG A 86 -5.46 18.02 6.98
N ALA A 87 -4.44 17.38 6.40
CA ALA A 87 -3.09 17.90 6.36
C ALA A 87 -2.95 18.99 5.26
N SER A 88 -2.01 19.91 5.43
CA SER A 88 -1.63 20.91 4.44
C SER A 88 -0.14 20.83 4.14
N SER A 89 0.27 21.16 2.91
CA SER A 89 1.69 21.25 2.54
C SER A 89 2.45 22.30 3.37
N THR A 90 1.76 23.33 3.84
CA THR A 90 2.34 24.37 4.70
C THR A 90 2.74 23.85 6.08
N ASP A 91 2.13 22.77 6.56
CA ASP A 91 2.47 22.18 7.86
C ASP A 91 3.89 21.60 7.90
N TYR A 92 4.42 21.21 6.76
CA TYR A 92 5.79 20.69 6.62
C TYR A 92 6.84 21.80 6.51
N SER A 93 6.43 23.04 6.21
CA SER A 93 7.36 24.15 6.05
C SER A 93 8.02 24.48 7.38
N GLY A 94 9.37 24.45 7.41
CA GLY A 94 10.14 24.73 8.62
C GLY A 94 10.08 23.64 9.70
N SER A 95 9.35 22.56 9.49
CA SER A 95 9.16 21.48 10.49
C SER A 95 10.40 20.63 10.76
N GLY A 96 11.37 20.63 9.87
CA GLY A 96 12.52 19.71 9.95
C GLY A 96 12.29 18.36 9.28
N TYR A 97 11.06 18.04 8.90
CA TYR A 97 10.65 16.79 8.23
C TYR A 97 10.41 16.99 6.74
N ASP A 98 10.58 15.92 5.97
CA ASP A 98 10.13 15.83 4.59
C ASP A 98 8.68 15.33 4.53
N LYS A 99 7.99 15.61 3.41
CA LYS A 99 6.76 14.90 3.04
C LYS A 99 7.15 13.53 2.49
N GLY A 100 7.26 12.54 3.38
CA GLY A 100 7.65 11.19 3.00
C GLY A 100 6.45 10.42 2.44
N HIS A 101 6.57 9.89 1.22
CA HIS A 101 5.57 9.01 0.65
C HIS A 101 5.54 7.66 1.38
N LEU A 102 4.36 7.10 1.59
CA LEU A 102 4.21 5.69 1.97
C LEU A 102 4.16 4.81 0.71
N ALA A 103 3.23 5.06 -0.21
CA ALA A 103 3.30 4.53 -1.57
C ALA A 103 4.21 5.44 -2.39
N ASN A 104 5.40 4.94 -2.74
CA ASN A 104 6.47 5.73 -3.37
C ASN A 104 6.14 6.07 -4.82
N ASP A 105 6.45 7.28 -5.25
CA ASP A 105 6.14 7.76 -6.59
C ASP A 105 6.86 7.01 -7.71
N ALA A 106 8.09 6.52 -7.47
CA ALA A 106 8.83 5.71 -8.44
C ALA A 106 8.31 4.26 -8.56
N GLU A 107 7.38 3.86 -7.72
CA GLU A 107 6.65 2.59 -7.83
C GLU A 107 5.42 2.73 -8.75
N PHE A 108 5.02 3.98 -9.08
CA PHE A 108 3.79 4.32 -9.81
C PHE A 108 4.01 5.25 -11.00
N ASP A 109 5.25 5.46 -11.45
CA ASP A 109 5.56 6.38 -12.53
C ASP A 109 5.46 5.77 -13.95
N TRP A 110 4.71 4.68 -14.06
CA TRP A 110 4.36 4.02 -15.31
C TRP A 110 3.14 4.64 -16.02
N SER A 111 2.31 5.43 -15.33
CA SER A 111 1.28 6.28 -15.93
C SER A 111 1.15 7.61 -15.17
N GLN A 112 0.57 8.62 -15.83
CA GLN A 112 0.35 9.91 -15.15
C GLN A 112 -0.72 9.79 -14.06
N GLU A 113 -1.72 8.93 -14.25
CA GLU A 113 -2.80 8.66 -13.32
C GLU A 113 -2.27 7.99 -12.05
N SER A 114 -1.50 6.90 -12.21
CA SER A 114 -0.91 6.16 -11.08
C SER A 114 0.07 7.04 -10.30
N LEU A 115 0.91 7.81 -11.01
CA LEU A 115 1.81 8.78 -10.40
C LEU A 115 1.05 9.84 -9.60
N ASN A 116 -0.01 10.42 -10.17
CA ASN A 116 -0.82 11.44 -9.50
C ASN A 116 -1.52 10.91 -8.24
N ALA A 117 -1.91 9.63 -8.22
CA ALA A 117 -2.55 8.99 -7.08
C ALA A 117 -1.65 8.98 -5.83
N THR A 118 -0.32 8.91 -6.00
CA THR A 118 0.63 8.93 -4.88
C THR A 118 0.80 10.33 -4.27
N TYR A 119 0.50 11.41 -5.02
CA TYR A 119 0.74 12.80 -4.60
C TYR A 119 -0.42 13.43 -3.83
N THR A 120 -1.06 12.65 -2.95
CA THR A 120 -1.99 13.16 -1.94
C THR A 120 -1.30 13.27 -0.57
N LEU A 121 -1.62 14.30 0.20
CA LEU A 121 -1.11 14.44 1.57
C LEU A 121 -1.63 13.34 2.51
N ALA A 122 -2.68 12.61 2.12
CA ALA A 122 -3.12 11.42 2.84
C ALA A 122 -2.16 10.22 2.67
N ASN A 123 -1.30 10.22 1.64
CA ASN A 123 -0.22 9.24 1.42
C ASN A 123 1.13 9.72 1.96
N ALA A 124 1.17 10.82 2.71
CA ALA A 124 2.41 11.42 3.21
C ALA A 124 2.45 11.47 4.73
N ILE A 125 3.64 11.27 5.27
CA ILE A 125 3.94 11.41 6.70
C ILE A 125 5.09 12.41 6.92
N PRO A 126 5.16 13.06 8.10
CA PRO A 126 6.38 13.75 8.50
C PRO A 126 7.52 12.73 8.68
N GLN A 127 8.39 12.64 7.68
CA GLN A 127 9.48 11.68 7.67
C GLN A 127 10.83 12.36 7.88
N ALA A 128 11.65 11.80 8.77
CA ALA A 128 13.00 12.26 9.01
C ALA A 128 13.80 12.28 7.71
N ARG A 129 14.51 13.37 7.44
CA ARG A 129 15.18 13.60 6.15
C ARG A 129 16.17 12.50 5.76
N LYS A 130 16.95 12.00 6.74
CA LYS A 130 17.89 10.92 6.47
C LYS A 130 17.18 9.60 6.15
N VAL A 131 16.07 9.33 6.81
CA VAL A 131 15.23 8.15 6.52
C VAL A 131 14.65 8.29 5.12
N ASN A 132 13.91 9.36 4.85
CA ASN A 132 13.24 9.58 3.57
C ASN A 132 14.20 9.54 2.37
N ARG A 133 15.37 10.21 2.49
CA ARG A 133 16.27 10.42 1.34
C ARG A 133 17.27 9.29 1.12
N TYR A 134 17.56 8.47 2.12
CA TYR A 134 18.65 7.49 2.04
C TYR A 134 18.22 6.06 2.43
N THR A 135 17.74 5.85 3.65
CA THR A 135 17.55 4.47 4.13
C THR A 135 16.25 3.85 3.63
N TRP A 136 15.13 4.60 3.68
CA TRP A 136 13.82 4.16 3.20
C TRP A 136 13.82 3.86 1.70
N THR A 137 14.57 4.64 0.90
CA THR A 137 14.70 4.40 -0.55
C THR A 137 15.26 3.02 -0.90
N LYS A 138 15.96 2.36 0.03
CA LYS A 138 16.45 0.98 -0.16
C LYS A 138 15.32 -0.02 -0.08
N ALA A 139 14.37 0.17 0.85
CA ALA A 139 13.17 -0.66 0.96
C ALA A 139 12.25 -0.49 -0.26
N GLU A 140 12.10 0.73 -0.77
CA GLU A 140 11.34 1.03 -1.98
C GLU A 140 11.93 0.35 -3.22
N ARG A 141 13.25 0.46 -3.41
CA ARG A 141 13.95 -0.24 -4.50
C ARG A 141 13.86 -1.76 -4.37
N TYR A 142 13.90 -2.27 -3.14
CA TYR A 142 13.75 -3.69 -2.89
C TYR A 142 12.34 -4.17 -3.22
N ALA A 143 11.31 -3.40 -2.90
CA ALA A 143 9.92 -3.73 -3.26
C ALA A 143 9.75 -3.85 -4.79
N ARG A 144 10.29 -2.88 -5.56
CA ARG A 144 10.28 -2.96 -7.04
C ARG A 144 11.06 -4.17 -7.56
N PHE A 145 12.23 -4.46 -6.98
CA PHE A 145 13.01 -5.65 -7.34
C PHE A 145 12.21 -6.94 -7.12
N VAL A 146 11.54 -7.08 -5.97
CA VAL A 146 10.71 -8.25 -5.66
C VAL A 146 9.53 -8.37 -6.64
N ALA A 147 8.88 -7.24 -6.99
CA ALA A 147 7.81 -7.23 -7.98
C ALA A 147 8.29 -7.78 -9.33
N VAL A 148 9.45 -7.32 -9.82
CA VAL A 148 10.04 -7.81 -11.08
C VAL A 148 10.38 -9.30 -11.00
N GLN A 149 10.96 -9.77 -9.88
CA GLN A 149 11.37 -11.17 -9.74
C GLN A 149 10.20 -12.14 -9.61
N ARG A 150 9.06 -11.68 -9.09
CA ARG A 150 7.89 -12.51 -8.79
C ARG A 150 6.70 -12.27 -9.72
N GLY A 151 6.82 -11.30 -10.64
CA GLY A 151 5.70 -10.83 -11.48
C GLY A 151 4.83 -9.82 -10.74
N GLN A 152 4.57 -10.01 -9.43
CA GLN A 152 3.88 -9.06 -8.57
C GLN A 152 4.26 -9.24 -7.10
N VAL A 153 4.05 -8.20 -6.31
CA VAL A 153 4.15 -8.24 -4.85
C VAL A 153 3.16 -7.25 -4.22
N ASN A 154 2.53 -7.68 -3.16
CA ASN A 154 1.69 -6.82 -2.33
C ASN A 154 2.56 -6.09 -1.31
N VAL A 155 2.26 -4.82 -1.09
CA VAL A 155 2.97 -3.95 -0.16
C VAL A 155 1.97 -3.32 0.81
N ILE A 156 2.26 -3.38 2.11
CA ILE A 156 1.57 -2.58 3.12
C ILE A 156 2.62 -1.80 3.89
N ASN A 157 2.50 -0.49 3.90
CA ASN A 157 3.27 0.38 4.78
C ASN A 157 2.42 0.72 6.00
N VAL A 158 2.87 0.30 7.19
CA VAL A 158 2.17 0.52 8.47
C VAL A 158 2.94 1.54 9.27
N VAL A 159 2.26 2.59 9.72
CA VAL A 159 2.88 3.71 10.42
C VAL A 159 2.73 3.52 11.92
N LYS A 160 3.84 3.58 12.64
CA LYS A 160 3.88 3.47 14.10
C LYS A 160 3.89 4.87 14.73
N TYR A 161 2.94 5.13 15.61
CA TYR A 161 2.85 6.35 16.38
C TYR A 161 2.98 6.05 17.88
N SER A 162 3.54 6.99 18.65
CA SER A 162 3.46 6.95 20.09
C SER A 162 2.04 7.34 20.58
N ASN A 163 1.72 7.05 21.81
CA ASN A 163 0.42 7.46 22.40
C ASN A 163 0.23 8.98 22.42
N ASN A 164 1.33 9.74 22.52
CA ASN A 164 1.33 11.20 22.47
C ASN A 164 2.40 11.66 21.45
N PRO A 165 2.10 11.61 20.14
CA PRO A 165 3.08 11.92 19.12
C PRO A 165 3.40 13.44 19.09
N GLU A 166 4.64 13.77 18.77
CA GLU A 166 5.01 15.11 18.30
C GLU A 166 4.10 15.54 17.16
N ARG A 167 3.86 16.85 17.03
CA ARG A 167 2.99 17.38 15.99
C ARG A 167 3.65 18.53 15.27
N ILE A 168 3.45 18.60 13.95
CA ILE A 168 3.98 19.65 13.11
C ILE A 168 2.86 20.51 12.49
N GLY A 169 3.20 21.75 12.18
CA GLY A 169 2.34 22.70 11.47
C GLY A 169 1.12 23.15 12.25
N SER A 170 0.38 24.06 11.66
CA SER A 170 -0.83 24.67 12.28
C SER A 170 -1.99 23.68 12.38
N HIS A 171 -2.03 22.65 11.53
CA HIS A 171 -3.05 21.61 11.59
C HIS A 171 -2.71 20.51 12.60
N GLY A 172 -1.46 20.44 13.09
CA GLY A 172 -1.05 19.46 14.10
C GLY A 172 -0.97 18.02 13.55
N ILE A 173 -0.28 17.82 12.43
CA ILE A 173 -0.02 16.51 11.86
C ILE A 173 0.88 15.72 12.80
N ALA A 174 0.52 14.50 13.14
CA ALA A 174 1.31 13.65 14.02
C ALA A 174 2.59 13.16 13.33
N VAL A 175 3.71 13.21 14.06
CA VAL A 175 5.00 12.65 13.63
C VAL A 175 5.07 11.19 14.07
N PRO A 176 5.30 10.25 13.15
CA PRO A 176 5.43 8.84 13.50
C PRO A 176 6.78 8.55 14.16
N THR A 177 6.83 7.50 14.98
CA THR A 177 8.07 6.95 15.54
C THR A 177 8.79 6.03 14.56
N GLY A 178 8.09 5.47 13.59
CA GLY A 178 8.66 4.61 12.57
C GLY A 178 7.63 4.09 11.57
N VAL A 179 8.11 3.35 10.60
CA VAL A 179 7.28 2.76 9.53
C VAL A 179 7.71 1.33 9.28
N TYR A 180 6.74 0.43 9.25
CA TYR A 180 6.91 -0.92 8.72
C TYR A 180 6.61 -0.94 7.23
N LYS A 181 7.42 -1.67 6.47
CA LYS A 181 7.10 -2.07 5.10
C LYS A 181 6.96 -3.59 5.06
N VAL A 182 5.76 -4.05 4.77
CA VAL A 182 5.43 -5.46 4.63
C VAL A 182 5.30 -5.79 3.14
N LEU A 183 6.05 -6.78 2.70
CA LEU A 183 6.01 -7.33 1.35
C LEU A 183 5.49 -8.76 1.44
N TYR A 184 4.49 -9.12 0.64
CA TYR A 184 3.97 -10.50 0.64
C TYR A 184 3.41 -10.88 -0.73
N SER A 185 3.43 -12.18 -1.03
CA SER A 185 2.80 -12.74 -2.22
C SER A 185 1.40 -13.30 -1.88
N ASP A 186 0.50 -13.35 -2.87
CA ASP A 186 -0.87 -13.85 -2.69
C ASP A 186 -0.89 -15.32 -2.28
N ASP A 187 0.06 -16.13 -2.79
CA ASP A 187 0.24 -17.54 -2.43
C ASP A 187 0.86 -17.70 -1.03
N GLN A 188 1.22 -16.61 -0.36
CA GLN A 188 1.86 -16.55 0.97
C GLN A 188 3.19 -17.32 1.08
N ASN A 189 3.81 -17.68 -0.03
CA ASN A 189 5.13 -18.30 -0.06
C ASN A 189 6.26 -17.27 0.13
N TYR A 190 5.91 -16.00 0.18
CA TYR A 190 6.83 -14.93 0.43
C TYR A 190 6.21 -13.89 1.36
N THR A 191 6.90 -13.62 2.44
CA THR A 191 6.58 -12.51 3.35
C THR A 191 7.90 -11.95 3.88
N LYS A 192 8.05 -10.64 3.84
CA LYS A 192 9.18 -9.93 4.42
C LYS A 192 8.71 -8.65 5.09
N CYS A 193 9.14 -8.45 6.33
CA CYS A 193 8.83 -7.27 7.12
C CYS A 193 10.11 -6.50 7.42
N LEU A 194 10.05 -5.19 7.20
CA LEU A 194 11.11 -4.24 7.45
C LEU A 194 10.59 -3.15 8.36
N TYR A 195 11.40 -2.69 9.31
CA TYR A 195 11.09 -1.55 10.18
C TYR A 195 12.14 -0.47 10.05
N TYR A 196 11.69 0.76 9.89
CA TYR A 196 12.53 1.96 9.83
C TYR A 196 12.09 2.93 10.91
N GLU A 197 12.98 3.19 11.85
CA GLU A 197 12.79 4.24 12.83
C GLU A 197 12.82 5.62 12.16
N ASN A 198 11.93 6.51 12.58
CA ASN A 198 11.78 7.83 11.97
C ASN A 198 12.69 8.85 12.68
N ASP A 199 14.00 8.65 12.61
CA ASP A 199 15.00 9.47 13.30
C ASP A 199 16.06 10.01 12.33
N ASN A 200 16.48 11.27 12.53
CA ASN A 200 17.58 11.90 11.80
C ASN A 200 18.98 11.56 12.35
N ASN A 201 19.07 10.93 13.53
CA ASN A 201 20.36 10.56 14.15
C ASN A 201 20.95 9.26 13.58
N ILE A 202 20.27 8.63 12.63
CA ILE A 202 20.73 7.40 11.99
C ILE A 202 22.00 7.58 11.19
N THR A 203 22.83 6.49 11.13
CA THR A 203 23.97 6.38 10.24
C THR A 203 23.52 5.80 8.91
N THR A 204 23.89 6.44 7.81
CA THR A 204 23.43 6.06 6.45
C THR A 204 24.49 5.30 5.64
N SER A 205 25.80 5.43 6.00
CA SER A 205 26.93 4.84 5.24
C SER A 205 26.90 3.32 5.22
N ASP A 206 26.62 2.70 6.36
CA ASP A 206 26.64 1.24 6.54
C ASP A 206 25.26 0.61 6.61
N ASP A 207 24.25 1.39 6.28
CA ASP A 207 22.88 0.92 6.26
C ASP A 207 22.69 -0.18 5.21
N ARG A 208 22.09 -1.29 5.62
CA ARG A 208 21.77 -2.45 4.78
C ARG A 208 20.33 -2.85 5.02
N LEU A 209 19.65 -3.33 3.99
CA LEU A 209 18.25 -3.78 4.11
C LEU A 209 18.05 -4.78 5.25
N ARG A 210 18.99 -5.72 5.41
CA ARG A 210 18.95 -6.73 6.49
C ARG A 210 18.97 -6.16 7.91
N ASN A 211 19.45 -4.93 8.11
CA ASN A 211 19.48 -4.29 9.41
C ASN A 211 18.07 -3.84 9.85
N HIS A 212 17.14 -3.81 8.91
CA HIS A 212 15.73 -3.41 9.10
C HIS A 212 14.76 -4.59 9.07
N GLU A 213 15.26 -5.82 8.85
CA GLU A 213 14.41 -7.01 8.87
C GLU A 213 13.94 -7.27 10.30
N VAL A 214 12.63 -7.44 10.44
CA VAL A 214 11.95 -7.75 11.70
C VAL A 214 11.02 -8.94 11.55
N ASP A 215 10.65 -9.55 12.66
CA ASP A 215 9.61 -10.56 12.64
C ASP A 215 8.27 -9.91 12.27
N CYS A 216 7.55 -10.49 11.32
CA CYS A 216 6.27 -9.95 10.87
C CYS A 216 5.20 -9.97 11.97
N SER A 217 5.38 -10.77 13.03
CA SER A 217 4.51 -10.73 14.22
C SER A 217 4.58 -9.42 15.01
N GLU A 218 5.65 -8.63 14.81
CA GLU A 218 5.80 -7.29 15.41
C GLU A 218 4.90 -6.24 14.75
N VAL A 219 4.42 -6.53 13.54
CA VAL A 219 3.52 -5.61 12.82
C VAL A 219 2.15 -5.71 13.46
N SER A 220 1.71 -4.66 14.15
CA SER A 220 0.44 -4.61 14.91
C SER A 220 -0.81 -4.70 14.03
N PHE A 221 -0.69 -4.48 12.73
CA PHE A 221 -1.66 -4.93 11.74
C PHE A 221 -1.42 -6.42 11.53
N THR A 222 -2.16 -7.21 12.25
CA THR A 222 -2.16 -8.65 12.01
C THR A 222 -2.55 -8.85 10.56
N LEU A 223 -1.66 -9.45 9.76
CA LEU A 223 -2.04 -10.15 8.55
C LEU A 223 -2.96 -11.30 9.02
N LYS A 224 -4.18 -10.96 9.43
CA LYS A 224 -5.16 -11.94 9.86
C LYS A 224 -5.41 -12.78 8.64
N ARG A 225 -4.86 -14.00 8.66
CA ARG A 225 -5.32 -15.07 7.77
C ARG A 225 -6.83 -15.11 7.93
N ARG A 226 -7.56 -14.59 6.95
CA ARG A 226 -8.99 -14.86 6.94
C ARG A 226 -9.18 -16.35 6.73
N THR A 227 -9.89 -16.96 7.64
CA THR A 227 -10.37 -18.32 7.59
C THR A 227 -11.88 -18.24 7.51
N CYS A 228 -12.55 -19.34 7.27
CA CYS A 228 -14.02 -19.37 7.26
C CYS A 228 -14.63 -18.77 8.54
N GLY A 229 -14.01 -18.98 9.70
CA GLY A 229 -14.44 -18.37 10.96
C GLY A 229 -14.16 -16.86 11.10
N SER A 230 -13.65 -16.20 10.06
CA SER A 230 -13.43 -14.73 10.05
C SER A 230 -14.56 -13.97 9.38
N PHE A 231 -15.61 -14.66 8.91
CA PHE A 231 -16.76 -14.08 8.23
C PHE A 231 -18.01 -14.33 9.07
N ASP A 232 -18.88 -13.33 9.13
CA ASP A 232 -20.13 -13.43 9.84
C ASP A 232 -21.18 -14.16 8.99
N THR A 233 -21.07 -14.10 7.65
CA THR A 233 -21.98 -14.77 6.73
C THR A 233 -21.25 -15.53 5.64
N TRP A 234 -21.94 -16.52 5.05
CA TRP A 234 -21.43 -17.26 3.90
C TRP A 234 -21.27 -16.36 2.67
N GLU A 235 -22.18 -15.43 2.46
CA GLU A 235 -22.17 -14.49 1.32
C GLU A 235 -20.91 -13.63 1.33
N GLU A 236 -20.49 -13.15 2.50
CA GLU A 236 -19.22 -12.41 2.63
C GLU A 236 -18.03 -13.28 2.30
N ALA A 237 -18.01 -14.53 2.76
CA ALA A 237 -16.94 -15.47 2.48
C ALA A 237 -16.88 -15.83 0.99
N GLN A 238 -18.04 -16.04 0.37
CA GLN A 238 -18.15 -16.34 -1.06
C GLN A 238 -17.72 -15.16 -1.92
N GLN A 239 -18.14 -13.94 -1.58
CA GLN A 239 -17.71 -12.72 -2.28
C GLN A 239 -16.18 -12.55 -2.18
N TRP A 240 -15.62 -12.75 -0.98
CA TRP A 240 -14.16 -12.73 -0.78
C TRP A 240 -13.43 -13.73 -1.68
N PHE A 241 -13.99 -14.92 -1.85
CA PHE A 241 -13.45 -15.97 -2.70
C PHE A 241 -13.54 -15.60 -4.19
N GLU A 242 -14.68 -15.08 -4.64
CA GLU A 242 -14.92 -14.68 -6.03
C GLU A 242 -14.05 -13.51 -6.44
N ASP A 243 -13.79 -12.57 -5.54
CA ASP A 243 -12.88 -11.44 -5.72
C ASP A 243 -11.40 -11.87 -5.72
N LYS A 244 -11.11 -13.17 -5.56
CA LYS A 244 -9.76 -13.74 -5.48
C LYS A 244 -8.86 -13.04 -4.45
N ASN A 245 -9.44 -12.62 -3.35
CA ASN A 245 -8.75 -11.95 -2.27
C ASN A 245 -7.68 -12.86 -1.62
N THR A 246 -6.77 -12.29 -0.85
CA THR A 246 -5.63 -13.01 -0.27
C THR A 246 -6.07 -14.29 0.47
N GLY A 247 -5.50 -15.42 0.07
CA GLY A 247 -5.79 -16.73 0.66
C GLY A 247 -7.09 -17.40 0.20
N TRP A 248 -7.79 -16.84 -0.80
CA TRP A 248 -9.06 -17.34 -1.33
C TRP A 248 -9.06 -18.84 -1.65
N LYS A 249 -8.00 -19.38 -2.25
CA LYS A 249 -7.89 -20.82 -2.60
C LYS A 249 -8.03 -21.76 -1.41
N ARG A 250 -7.73 -21.31 -0.21
CA ARG A 250 -7.85 -22.11 1.01
C ARG A 250 -9.25 -22.15 1.60
N MET A 251 -10.13 -21.26 1.14
CA MET A 251 -11.51 -21.18 1.59
C MET A 251 -12.40 -22.19 0.88
N ASP A 252 -11.93 -22.71 -0.25
CA ASP A 252 -12.54 -23.78 -1.04
C ASP A 252 -11.63 -25.01 -0.99
N GLY A 253 -11.80 -25.82 0.05
CA GLY A 253 -10.95 -26.99 0.32
C GLY A 253 -11.16 -28.16 -0.64
N ASN A 254 -12.33 -28.27 -1.26
CA ASN A 254 -12.68 -29.31 -2.22
C ASN A 254 -12.63 -28.87 -3.68
N HIS A 255 -12.31 -27.58 -3.93
CA HIS A 255 -12.15 -26.97 -5.25
C HIS A 255 -13.42 -27.00 -6.12
N ASP A 256 -14.60 -26.88 -5.51
CA ASP A 256 -15.89 -26.84 -6.18
C ASP A 256 -16.41 -25.42 -6.49
N GLY A 257 -15.64 -24.40 -6.18
CA GLY A 257 -15.99 -23.00 -6.39
C GLY A 257 -16.85 -22.39 -5.28
N ILE A 258 -17.05 -23.11 -4.17
CA ILE A 258 -17.85 -22.65 -3.04
C ILE A 258 -16.97 -22.47 -1.81
N ALA A 259 -16.78 -21.22 -1.41
CA ALA A 259 -16.01 -20.90 -0.22
C ALA A 259 -16.78 -21.26 1.07
N CYS A 260 -16.04 -21.69 2.07
CA CYS A 260 -16.52 -21.79 3.46
C CYS A 260 -17.90 -22.46 3.60
N GLN A 261 -18.08 -23.64 2.99
CA GLN A 261 -19.34 -24.38 3.01
C GLN A 261 -19.93 -24.61 4.41
N SER A 262 -19.09 -24.60 5.45
CA SER A 262 -19.53 -24.71 6.85
C SER A 262 -20.31 -23.50 7.38
N LEU A 263 -20.32 -22.39 6.66
CA LEU A 263 -21.10 -21.19 6.99
C LEU A 263 -22.46 -21.13 6.27
N ARG A 264 -22.74 -22.10 5.40
CA ARG A 264 -23.93 -22.14 4.54
C ARG A 264 -25.19 -22.68 5.22
#